data_48f6faacd431cea260721d334bb4ba06
#
_entry.id   48f6faacd431cea260721d334bb4ba06
#
_cell.length_a   1.000
_cell.length_b   1.000
_cell.length_c   1.000
_cell.angle_alpha   90.00
_cell.angle_beta   90.00
_cell.angle_gamma   90.00
#
_symmetry.space_group_name_H-M   'P 1'
#
loop_
_entity.id
_entity.type
_entity.pdbx_description
1 polymer ?
#
loop_
_entity_poly.entity_id
_entity_poly.type
_entity_poly.pdbx_seq_one_letter_code
_entity_poly.pdbx_strand_id
1 'polypeptide(L)'
;MYFEPVLNPASLNIVRPELSRLLRQAQADFALATQPASEGQGLDACVAALQQADGVLRLLELTDAAQLARELAAVIGASPVADAVACDAVSRALHVLARYPDYLAGCTHAVPQVLLEDINAMRALQSLPEFPETCFLPQCRASACQCPV
;
A
#
# COMPACT_ATOMS: atom_id res chain seq x y z
N MET A 1 11.67 -21.65 14.49
CA MET A 1 12.64 -21.06 13.53
C MET A 1 11.94 -19.95 12.79
N TYR A 2 12.42 -18.75 12.95
CA TYR A 2 11.78 -17.59 12.35
C TYR A 2 12.30 -17.40 10.95
N PHE A 3 11.39 -17.38 9.98
CA PHE A 3 11.69 -16.91 8.66
C PHE A 3 11.35 -15.41 8.61
N GLU A 4 12.32 -14.58 8.91
CA GLU A 4 12.19 -13.19 8.52
C GLU A 4 12.27 -13.15 6.99
N PRO A 5 11.31 -12.52 6.31
CA PRO A 5 11.44 -12.34 4.87
C PRO A 5 12.65 -11.46 4.62
N VAL A 6 13.75 -12.11 4.27
CA VAL A 6 14.94 -11.42 3.83
C VAL A 6 14.60 -10.83 2.46
N LEU A 7 14.62 -9.52 2.37
CA LEU A 7 14.48 -8.87 1.09
C LEU A 7 15.55 -9.41 0.15
N ASN A 8 15.12 -9.97 -0.97
CA ASN A 8 16.06 -10.37 -2.00
C ASN A 8 16.44 -9.12 -2.80
N PRO A 9 17.66 -8.56 -2.60
CA PRO A 9 18.03 -7.30 -3.26
C PRO A 9 18.04 -7.41 -4.78
N ALA A 10 18.35 -8.58 -5.31
CA ALA A 10 18.38 -8.80 -6.76
C ALA A 10 16.98 -8.70 -7.35
N SER A 11 15.99 -9.38 -6.74
CA SER A 11 14.60 -9.32 -7.20
C SER A 11 14.02 -7.91 -7.07
N LEU A 12 14.28 -7.26 -5.95
CA LEU A 12 13.82 -5.90 -5.72
C LEU A 12 14.42 -4.93 -6.75
N ASN A 13 15.72 -5.03 -7.03
CA ASN A 13 16.38 -4.14 -7.98
C ASN A 13 15.86 -4.32 -9.42
N ILE A 14 15.46 -5.53 -9.79
CA ILE A 14 14.89 -5.79 -11.12
C ILE A 14 13.52 -5.15 -11.27
N VAL A 15 12.66 -5.27 -10.27
CA VAL A 15 11.26 -4.82 -10.36
C VAL A 15 11.04 -3.42 -9.81
N ARG A 16 11.97 -2.86 -9.04
CA ARG A 16 11.81 -1.56 -8.40
C ARG A 16 11.46 -0.43 -9.38
N PRO A 17 12.12 -0.29 -10.54
CA PRO A 17 11.76 0.78 -11.47
C PRO A 17 10.32 0.69 -11.94
N GLU A 18 9.85 -0.52 -12.26
CA GLU A 18 8.48 -0.72 -12.72
C GLU A 18 7.48 -0.50 -11.58
N LEU A 19 7.78 -1.02 -10.39
CA LEU A 19 6.94 -0.84 -9.23
C LEU A 19 6.83 0.64 -8.86
N SER A 20 7.95 1.36 -8.84
CA SER A 20 7.95 2.80 -8.58
C SER A 20 7.16 3.57 -9.63
N ARG A 21 7.25 3.17 -10.89
CA ARG A 21 6.48 3.77 -11.98
C ARG A 21 4.98 3.59 -11.75
N LEU A 22 4.55 2.37 -11.41
CA LEU A 22 3.14 2.07 -11.14
C LEU A 22 2.60 2.90 -9.97
N LEU A 23 3.35 2.97 -8.90
CA LEU A 23 2.92 3.68 -7.70
C LEU A 23 2.88 5.19 -7.91
N ARG A 24 3.85 5.75 -8.63
CA ARG A 24 3.86 7.17 -9.00
C ARG A 24 2.73 7.50 -9.96
N GLN A 25 2.43 6.59 -10.87
CA GLN A 25 1.30 6.74 -11.79
C GLN A 25 -0.02 6.77 -11.01
N ALA A 26 -0.19 5.86 -10.05
CA ALA A 26 -1.37 5.85 -9.19
C ALA A 26 -1.51 7.16 -8.42
N GLN A 27 -0.41 7.67 -7.88
CA GLN A 27 -0.39 8.92 -7.15
C GLN A 27 -0.79 10.11 -8.05
N ALA A 28 -0.24 10.16 -9.26
CA ALA A 28 -0.57 11.21 -10.23
C ALA A 28 -2.03 11.13 -10.68
N ASP A 29 -2.53 9.93 -10.96
CA ASP A 29 -3.92 9.71 -11.35
C ASP A 29 -4.89 10.13 -10.26
N PHE A 30 -4.57 9.83 -9.02
CA PHE A 30 -5.39 10.26 -7.88
C PHE A 30 -5.38 11.77 -7.73
N ALA A 31 -4.22 12.41 -7.85
CA ALA A 31 -4.09 13.85 -7.74
C ALA A 31 -4.92 14.57 -8.82
N LEU A 32 -4.90 14.05 -10.05
CA LEU A 32 -5.73 14.58 -11.14
C LEU A 32 -7.22 14.36 -10.89
N ALA A 33 -7.59 13.19 -10.41
CA ALA A 33 -8.98 12.83 -10.19
C ALA A 33 -9.63 13.64 -9.07
N THR A 34 -8.85 14.15 -8.12
CA THR A 34 -9.35 14.98 -7.02
C THR A 34 -9.48 16.45 -7.39
N GLN A 35 -9.03 16.86 -8.57
CA GLN A 35 -9.25 18.22 -9.04
C GLN A 35 -10.72 18.44 -9.40
N PRO A 36 -11.28 19.63 -9.10
CA PRO A 36 -12.71 19.89 -9.36
C PRO A 36 -13.13 19.73 -10.81
N ALA A 37 -12.22 19.97 -11.76
CA ALA A 37 -12.50 19.89 -13.18
C ALA A 37 -12.51 18.47 -13.74
N SER A 38 -12.00 17.48 -13.00
CA SER A 38 -11.81 16.11 -13.51
C SER A 38 -13.04 15.21 -13.37
N GLU A 39 -13.97 15.58 -12.50
CA GLU A 39 -15.19 14.80 -12.19
C GLU A 39 -14.90 13.34 -11.82
N GLY A 40 -13.76 13.09 -11.15
CA GLY A 40 -13.37 11.74 -10.75
C GLY A 40 -12.75 10.89 -11.85
N GLN A 41 -12.45 11.46 -13.01
CA GLN A 41 -11.75 10.74 -14.07
C GLN A 41 -10.34 10.34 -13.62
N GLY A 42 -9.94 9.13 -13.94
CA GLY A 42 -8.63 8.60 -13.58
C GLY A 42 -8.63 7.72 -12.33
N LEU A 43 -9.72 7.68 -11.56
CA LEU A 43 -9.79 6.81 -10.38
C LEU A 43 -9.69 5.32 -10.76
N ASP A 44 -10.30 4.92 -11.87
CA ASP A 44 -10.22 3.54 -12.34
C ASP A 44 -8.79 3.16 -12.72
N ALA A 45 -8.06 4.09 -13.35
CA ALA A 45 -6.65 3.88 -13.69
C ALA A 45 -5.79 3.79 -12.42
N CYS A 46 -6.08 4.60 -11.42
CA CYS A 46 -5.41 4.56 -10.13
C CYS A 46 -5.63 3.21 -9.45
N VAL A 47 -6.86 2.72 -9.40
CA VAL A 47 -7.20 1.42 -8.82
C VAL A 47 -6.49 0.30 -9.58
N ALA A 48 -6.49 0.34 -10.90
CA ALA A 48 -5.81 -0.67 -11.72
C ALA A 48 -4.31 -0.70 -11.45
N ALA A 49 -3.67 0.47 -11.34
CA ALA A 49 -2.24 0.56 -11.03
C ALA A 49 -1.94 0.00 -9.63
N LEU A 50 -2.78 0.28 -8.65
CA LEU A 50 -2.63 -0.26 -7.29
C LEU A 50 -2.81 -1.77 -7.25
N GLN A 51 -3.73 -2.32 -8.03
CA GLN A 51 -3.92 -3.76 -8.12
C GLN A 51 -2.72 -4.45 -8.75
N GLN A 52 -2.12 -3.85 -9.78
CA GLN A 52 -0.89 -4.37 -10.36
C GLN A 52 0.28 -4.30 -9.36
N ALA A 53 0.38 -3.19 -8.64
CA ALA A 53 1.41 -3.03 -7.61
C ALA A 53 1.23 -4.07 -6.49
N ASP A 54 0.00 -4.34 -6.06
CA ASP A 54 -0.30 -5.39 -5.08
C ASP A 54 0.24 -6.74 -5.54
N GLY A 55 0.00 -7.12 -6.79
CA GLY A 55 0.51 -8.36 -7.35
C GLY A 55 2.04 -8.45 -7.32
N VAL A 56 2.72 -7.38 -7.72
CA VAL A 56 4.19 -7.32 -7.71
C VAL A 56 4.72 -7.38 -6.28
N LEU A 57 4.12 -6.65 -5.36
CA LEU A 57 4.53 -6.64 -3.95
C LEU A 57 4.38 -8.01 -3.31
N ARG A 58 3.34 -8.75 -3.65
CA ARG A 58 3.15 -10.13 -3.17
C ARG A 58 4.22 -11.08 -3.70
N LEU A 59 4.60 -10.92 -4.95
CA LEU A 59 5.68 -11.71 -5.54
C LEU A 59 7.01 -11.46 -4.83
N LEU A 60 7.21 -10.24 -4.32
CA LEU A 60 8.38 -9.88 -3.53
C LEU A 60 8.25 -10.25 -2.06
N GLU A 61 7.12 -10.85 -1.66
CA GLU A 61 6.81 -11.20 -0.27
C GLU A 61 6.71 -9.98 0.66
N LEU A 62 6.43 -8.82 0.10
CA LEU A 62 6.22 -7.57 0.84
C LEU A 62 4.73 -7.45 1.19
N THR A 63 4.26 -8.28 2.10
CA THR A 63 2.84 -8.42 2.41
C THR A 63 2.23 -7.18 3.05
N ASP A 64 3.01 -6.43 3.81
CA ASP A 64 2.59 -5.17 4.41
C ASP A 64 2.30 -4.09 3.37
N ALA A 65 3.22 -3.91 2.42
CA ALA A 65 3.03 -2.97 1.31
C ALA A 65 1.89 -3.41 0.39
N ALA A 66 1.79 -4.72 0.12
CA ALA A 66 0.68 -5.28 -0.67
C ALA A 66 -0.66 -5.03 0.01
N GLN A 67 -0.71 -5.17 1.34
CA GLN A 67 -1.91 -4.88 2.12
C GLN A 67 -2.31 -3.41 1.99
N LEU A 68 -1.35 -2.49 2.10
CA LEU A 68 -1.62 -1.06 1.93
C LEU A 68 -2.16 -0.75 0.52
N ALA A 69 -1.55 -1.32 -0.51
CA ALA A 69 -2.01 -1.14 -1.89
C ALA A 69 -3.45 -1.62 -2.06
N ARG A 70 -3.78 -2.76 -1.47
CA ARG A 70 -5.12 -3.32 -1.51
C ARG A 70 -6.14 -2.44 -0.77
N GLU A 71 -5.78 -1.96 0.41
CA GLU A 71 -6.67 -1.08 1.18
C GLU A 71 -6.90 0.25 0.45
N LEU A 72 -5.86 0.80 -0.16
CA LEU A 72 -5.98 2.01 -0.98
C LEU A 72 -6.93 1.78 -2.17
N ALA A 73 -6.77 0.69 -2.88
CA ALA A 73 -7.63 0.35 -4.02
C ALA A 73 -9.09 0.22 -3.58
N ALA A 74 -9.33 -0.39 -2.42
CA ALA A 74 -10.67 -0.54 -1.88
C ALA A 74 -11.30 0.80 -1.51
N VAL A 75 -10.56 1.68 -0.84
CA VAL A 75 -11.05 3.01 -0.46
C VAL A 75 -11.36 3.85 -1.70
N ILE A 76 -10.46 3.88 -2.66
CA ILE A 76 -10.60 4.68 -3.88
C ILE A 76 -11.74 4.15 -4.74
N GLY A 77 -11.87 2.81 -4.83
CA GLY A 77 -12.88 2.18 -5.68
C GLY A 77 -14.28 2.14 -5.08
N ALA A 78 -14.41 2.30 -3.77
CA ALA A 78 -15.71 2.15 -3.09
C ALA A 78 -16.65 3.34 -3.33
N SER A 79 -16.11 4.55 -3.38
CA SER A 79 -16.90 5.75 -3.65
C SER A 79 -15.98 6.92 -3.99
N PRO A 80 -16.49 7.95 -4.65
CA PRO A 80 -15.71 9.17 -4.84
C PRO A 80 -15.25 9.70 -3.49
N VAL A 81 -13.97 9.98 -3.38
CA VAL A 81 -13.39 10.52 -2.15
C VAL A 81 -13.75 12.01 -2.10
N ALA A 82 -14.91 12.30 -1.52
CA ALA A 82 -15.45 13.64 -1.48
C ALA A 82 -15.01 14.44 -0.26
N ASP A 83 -14.56 13.74 0.80
CA ASP A 83 -14.14 14.36 2.05
C ASP A 83 -12.67 14.77 1.96
N ALA A 84 -12.37 16.02 2.29
CA ALA A 84 -11.01 16.55 2.27
C ALA A 84 -10.07 15.78 3.21
N VAL A 85 -10.57 15.35 4.37
CA VAL A 85 -9.77 14.56 5.33
C VAL A 85 -9.43 13.20 4.74
N ALA A 86 -10.38 12.55 4.10
CA ALA A 86 -10.16 11.28 3.43
C ALA A 86 -9.19 11.41 2.26
N CYS A 87 -9.32 12.47 1.46
CA CYS A 87 -8.39 12.78 0.37
C CYS A 87 -6.97 12.95 0.88
N ASP A 88 -6.79 13.68 1.97
CA ASP A 88 -5.47 13.88 2.57
C ASP A 88 -4.87 12.56 3.06
N ALA A 89 -5.67 11.72 3.70
CA ALA A 89 -5.22 10.42 4.19
C ALA A 89 -4.80 9.51 3.03
N VAL A 90 -5.60 9.45 1.97
CA VAL A 90 -5.28 8.66 0.77
C VAL A 90 -4.03 9.19 0.09
N SER A 91 -3.91 10.50 -0.08
CA SER A 91 -2.73 11.12 -0.71
C SER A 91 -1.46 10.81 0.07
N ARG A 92 -1.53 10.88 1.39
CA ARG A 92 -0.40 10.56 2.26
C ARG A 92 0.00 9.09 2.13
N ALA A 93 -0.97 8.19 2.18
CA ALA A 93 -0.72 6.76 2.04
C ALA A 93 -0.12 6.42 0.68
N LEU A 94 -0.62 7.02 -0.40
CA LEU A 94 -0.06 6.85 -1.75
C LEU A 94 1.38 7.35 -1.82
N HIS A 95 1.66 8.49 -1.19
CA HIS A 95 3.00 9.05 -1.17
C HIS A 95 3.98 8.12 -0.44
N VAL A 96 3.58 7.62 0.72
CA VAL A 96 4.40 6.69 1.51
C VAL A 96 4.65 5.42 0.70
N LEU A 97 3.61 4.86 0.12
CA LEU A 97 3.72 3.63 -0.67
C LEU A 97 4.62 3.82 -1.90
N ALA A 98 4.50 4.97 -2.58
CA ALA A 98 5.32 5.26 -3.75
C ALA A 98 6.81 5.38 -3.42
N ARG A 99 7.14 5.78 -2.21
CA ARG A 99 8.53 5.90 -1.76
C ARG A 99 9.06 4.62 -1.10
N TYR A 100 8.19 3.69 -0.78
CA TYR A 100 8.57 2.49 -0.05
C TYR A 100 9.59 1.62 -0.78
N PRO A 101 9.50 1.40 -2.11
CA PRO A 101 10.53 0.63 -2.81
C PRO A 101 11.93 1.24 -2.71
N ASP A 102 12.03 2.57 -2.79
CA ASP A 102 13.32 3.25 -2.64
C ASP A 102 13.84 3.16 -1.20
N TYR A 103 12.95 3.25 -0.22
CA TYR A 103 13.28 3.04 1.18
C TYR A 103 13.86 1.63 1.39
N LEU A 104 13.20 0.61 0.84
CA LEU A 104 13.64 -0.78 0.97
C LEU A 104 14.98 -1.04 0.31
N ALA A 105 15.33 -0.30 -0.74
CA ALA A 105 16.62 -0.46 -1.41
C ALA A 105 17.80 -0.13 -0.48
N GLY A 106 17.57 0.70 0.54
CA GLY A 106 18.58 1.03 1.55
C GLY A 106 18.52 0.16 2.81
N CYS A 107 17.61 -0.81 2.87
CA CYS A 107 17.37 -1.63 4.05
C CYS A 107 17.66 -3.09 3.77
N THR A 108 18.13 -3.83 4.81
CA THR A 108 18.33 -5.27 4.72
C THR A 108 17.06 -6.05 5.04
N HIS A 109 16.15 -5.43 5.79
CA HIS A 109 14.90 -6.05 6.22
C HIS A 109 13.73 -5.08 6.02
N ALA A 110 12.58 -5.63 5.65
CA ALA A 110 11.33 -4.85 5.62
C ALA A 110 10.90 -4.54 7.06
N VAL A 111 10.45 -3.31 7.29
CA VAL A 111 9.92 -2.88 8.59
C VAL A 111 8.42 -2.64 8.43
N PRO A 112 7.59 -3.66 8.73
CA PRO A 112 6.14 -3.57 8.51
C PRO A 112 5.47 -2.42 9.25
N GLN A 113 5.98 -2.06 10.41
CA GLN A 113 5.42 -1.00 11.25
C GLN A 113 5.42 0.37 10.56
N VAL A 114 6.30 0.59 9.59
CA VAL A 114 6.35 1.85 8.84
C VAL A 114 5.04 2.12 8.10
N LEU A 115 4.38 1.06 7.63
CA LEU A 115 3.15 1.18 6.85
C LEU A 115 1.88 0.96 7.68
N LEU A 116 2.00 0.49 8.92
CA LEU A 116 0.84 0.08 9.73
C LEU A 116 -0.12 1.24 9.97
N GLU A 117 0.40 2.41 10.27
CA GLU A 117 -0.42 3.60 10.51
C GLU A 117 -1.28 3.94 9.29
N ASP A 118 -0.69 3.90 8.11
CA ASP A 118 -1.41 4.19 6.87
C ASP A 118 -2.43 3.10 6.55
N ILE A 119 -2.08 1.83 6.77
CA ILE A 119 -3.02 0.71 6.60
C ILE A 119 -4.24 0.92 7.51
N ASN A 120 -4.01 1.24 8.76
CA ASN A 120 -5.10 1.43 9.72
C ASN A 120 -5.92 2.69 9.41
N ALA A 121 -5.30 3.75 8.89
CA ALA A 121 -6.02 4.91 8.41
C ALA A 121 -6.97 4.55 7.26
N MET A 122 -6.52 3.73 6.32
CA MET A 122 -7.38 3.27 5.22
C MET A 122 -8.49 2.36 5.71
N ARG A 123 -8.21 1.50 6.67
CA ARG A 123 -9.22 0.62 7.28
C ARG A 123 -10.27 1.43 8.03
N ALA A 124 -9.86 2.49 8.71
CA ALA A 124 -10.80 3.39 9.39
C ALA A 124 -11.77 4.06 8.41
N LEU A 125 -11.29 4.44 7.23
CA LEU A 125 -12.16 4.99 6.18
C LEU A 125 -13.19 4.00 5.65
N GLN A 126 -12.92 2.70 5.79
CA GLN A 126 -13.81 1.61 5.40
C GLN A 126 -14.65 1.11 6.58
N SER A 127 -14.52 1.72 7.75
CA SER A 127 -15.14 1.25 9.01
C SER A 127 -14.73 -0.17 9.37
N LEU A 128 -13.49 -0.54 9.04
CA LEU A 128 -12.91 -1.84 9.37
C LEU A 128 -12.06 -1.73 10.64
N PRO A 129 -11.93 -2.82 11.42
CA PRO A 129 -11.09 -2.83 12.62
C PRO A 129 -9.61 -2.65 12.24
N GLU A 130 -8.85 -2.04 13.14
CA GLU A 130 -7.42 -1.85 12.96
C GLU A 130 -6.68 -3.18 13.03
N PHE A 131 -5.62 -3.32 12.23
CA PHE A 131 -4.68 -4.41 12.40
C PHE A 131 -3.83 -4.14 13.64
N PRO A 132 -3.68 -5.12 14.55
CA PRO A 132 -2.73 -4.99 15.62
C PRO A 132 -1.31 -5.00 15.08
N GLU A 133 -0.43 -4.31 15.76
CA GLU A 133 0.99 -4.22 15.39
C GLU A 133 1.62 -5.60 15.20
N THR A 134 1.17 -6.57 15.99
CA THR A 134 1.66 -7.94 15.94
C THR A 134 1.34 -8.69 14.66
N CYS A 135 0.38 -8.21 13.86
CA CYS A 135 -0.01 -8.88 12.60
C CYS A 135 1.13 -8.99 11.59
N PHE A 136 2.08 -8.09 11.65
CA PHE A 136 3.20 -8.06 10.71
C PHE A 136 4.50 -8.57 11.33
N LEU A 137 4.46 -9.04 12.58
CA LEU A 137 5.62 -9.66 13.20
C LEU A 137 5.79 -11.09 12.69
N PRO A 138 7.04 -11.59 12.59
CA PRO A 138 7.29 -12.95 12.10
C PRO A 138 6.54 -14.03 12.87
N GLN A 139 6.38 -13.87 14.18
CA GLN A 139 5.64 -14.79 15.02
C GLN A 139 4.17 -14.92 14.60
N CYS A 140 3.55 -13.80 14.26
CA CYS A 140 2.17 -13.78 13.80
C CYS A 140 2.01 -14.54 12.48
N ARG A 141 2.94 -14.35 11.56
CA ARG A 141 2.90 -15.02 10.27
C ARG A 141 3.05 -16.53 10.43
N ALA A 142 3.96 -16.96 11.31
CA ALA A 142 4.22 -18.37 11.57
C ALA A 142 3.04 -19.08 12.24
N SER A 143 2.27 -18.38 13.05
CA SER A 143 1.13 -18.95 13.79
C SER A 143 -0.22 -18.70 13.11
N ALA A 144 -0.23 -18.39 11.82
CA ALA A 144 -1.44 -18.02 11.10
C ALA A 144 -2.22 -16.95 11.86
N CYS A 145 -1.58 -15.82 12.08
CA CYS A 145 -2.12 -14.71 12.85
C CYS A 145 -3.54 -14.38 12.39
N GLN A 146 -4.48 -14.52 13.28
CA GLN A 146 -5.87 -14.14 13.03
C GLN A 146 -5.99 -12.63 13.22
N CYS A 147 -5.54 -11.90 12.22
CA CYS A 147 -5.79 -10.48 12.21
C CYS A 147 -7.29 -10.25 12.06
N PRO A 148 -7.87 -9.33 12.84
CA PRO A 148 -9.28 -9.02 12.67
C PRO A 148 -9.53 -8.52 11.25
N VAL A 149 -10.47 -9.13 10.61
CA VAL A 149 -10.84 -8.80 9.23
C VAL A 149 -12.07 -7.90 9.26
#